data_f5065e575ec639a57a600cb5eba0c24f
#
_entry.id   f5065e575ec639a57a600cb5eba0c24f
#
_cell.length_a   1.000
_cell.length_b   1.000
_cell.length_c   1.000
_cell.angle_alpha   90.00
_cell.angle_beta   90.00
_cell.angle_gamma   90.00
#
_symmetry.space_group_name_H-M   'P 1'
#
loop_
_entity.id
_entity.type
_entity.pdbx_description
1 polymer ?
#
loop_
_entity_poly.entity_id
_entity_poly.type
_entity_poly.pdbx_seq_one_letter_code
_entity_poly.pdbx_strand_id
1 'polypeptide(L)'
;LNDRFGEILYGMPIIEDAEVAYKETRMVELVGIKKILDKYRDLVLQVRVGGTDFSSVFGVRRGVDYSIYDIMTVRECLSDIINICGRDNDYVISGPVWEYFRAPKELMFEELPHHGIEDYLMKRLPIVNNEIDGLLREVIQDKANGFVGRTVIHPSHVKFVNALMAVTKEEYDDACQILGTGGGVVKGAGGNKMNEIKPHTNWAKKVYNRARAFSVIENEGAFVKLFAVNE
;
A
#
# COMPACT_ATOMS: atom_id res chain seq x y z
N LEU A 1 9.92 -7.29 27.45
CA LEU A 1 8.56 -7.86 27.32
C LEU A 1 8.62 -9.31 26.85
N ASN A 2 9.35 -9.63 25.78
CA ASN A 2 9.43 -10.99 25.22
C ASN A 2 9.95 -11.99 26.26
N ASP A 3 11.03 -11.66 26.95
CA ASP A 3 11.59 -12.50 28.03
C ASP A 3 10.60 -12.72 29.18
N ARG A 4 9.72 -11.75 29.44
CA ARG A 4 8.74 -11.82 30.52
C ARG A 4 7.53 -12.70 30.19
N PHE A 5 7.11 -12.73 28.92
CA PHE A 5 5.89 -13.44 28.48
C PHE A 5 6.17 -14.75 27.76
N GLY A 6 7.44 -15.05 27.45
CA GLY A 6 7.84 -16.27 26.73
C GLY A 6 7.35 -16.32 25.28
N GLU A 7 6.86 -15.18 24.75
CA GLU A 7 6.36 -15.07 23.37
C GLU A 7 7.05 -13.93 22.64
N ILE A 8 7.15 -14.03 21.31
CA ILE A 8 7.74 -12.97 20.49
C ILE A 8 6.66 -11.95 20.17
N LEU A 9 6.84 -10.74 20.72
CA LEU A 9 6.01 -9.58 20.41
C LEU A 9 6.70 -8.73 19.33
N TYR A 10 5.99 -8.50 18.23
CA TYR A 10 6.46 -7.65 17.16
C TYR A 10 5.95 -6.22 17.32
N GLY A 11 6.79 -5.24 16.96
CA GLY A 11 6.43 -3.83 16.92
C GLY A 11 5.96 -3.40 15.55
N MET A 12 5.02 -2.45 15.54
CA MET A 12 4.57 -1.72 14.34
C MET A 12 4.71 -0.22 14.60
N PRO A 13 5.95 0.32 14.63
CA PRO A 13 6.18 1.74 14.89
C PRO A 13 5.48 2.63 13.87
N ILE A 14 5.04 3.81 14.32
CA ILE A 14 4.40 4.83 13.47
C ILE A 14 5.37 6.00 13.35
N ILE A 15 5.62 6.44 12.13
CA ILE A 15 6.35 7.67 11.84
C ILE A 15 5.32 8.78 11.67
N GLU A 16 5.22 9.66 12.69
CA GLU A 16 4.19 10.70 12.75
C GLU A 16 4.67 11.99 13.45
N ASP A 17 5.94 12.04 13.84
CA ASP A 17 6.52 13.17 14.55
C ASP A 17 6.60 14.44 13.69
N ALA A 18 6.37 15.60 14.31
CA ALA A 18 6.43 16.90 13.65
C ALA A 18 7.80 17.19 13.01
N GLU A 19 8.90 16.72 13.64
CA GLU A 19 10.25 16.89 13.10
C GLU A 19 10.46 16.15 11.76
N VAL A 20 9.67 15.10 11.50
CA VAL A 20 9.61 14.45 10.18
C VAL A 20 8.76 15.29 9.19
N ALA A 21 7.79 16.05 9.67
CA ALA A 21 7.02 16.94 8.82
C ALA A 21 7.85 18.16 8.35
N TYR A 22 8.74 18.67 9.19
CA TYR A 22 9.59 19.82 8.86
C TYR A 22 10.72 19.42 7.90
N LYS A 23 10.87 20.17 6.82
CA LYS A 23 11.82 19.87 5.76
C LYS A 23 13.28 19.92 6.22
N GLU A 24 13.59 20.84 7.12
CA GLU A 24 14.94 21.08 7.66
C GLU A 24 15.44 19.98 8.61
N THR A 25 14.54 19.26 9.29
CA THR A 25 14.89 18.20 10.26
C THR A 25 14.61 16.80 9.73
N ARG A 26 13.68 16.66 8.80
CA ARG A 26 13.13 15.40 8.28
C ARG A 26 14.18 14.33 8.01
N MET A 27 15.22 14.65 7.26
CA MET A 27 16.21 13.65 6.85
C MET A 27 17.06 13.15 8.00
N VAL A 28 17.37 14.02 8.95
CA VAL A 28 18.14 13.67 10.16
C VAL A 28 17.30 12.73 11.01
N GLU A 29 16.03 13.07 11.24
CA GLU A 29 15.09 12.26 12.02
C GLU A 29 14.82 10.91 11.35
N LEU A 30 14.53 10.86 10.08
CA LEU A 30 14.28 9.60 9.36
C LEU A 30 15.49 8.67 9.39
N VAL A 31 16.70 9.19 9.22
CA VAL A 31 17.94 8.39 9.34
C VAL A 31 18.15 7.92 10.79
N GLY A 32 17.82 8.75 11.79
CA GLY A 32 17.84 8.39 13.21
C GLY A 32 16.86 7.25 13.52
N ILE A 33 15.61 7.38 13.07
CA ILE A 33 14.57 6.35 13.20
C ILE A 33 15.04 5.06 12.51
N LYS A 34 15.55 5.15 11.28
CA LYS A 34 16.04 3.98 10.53
C LYS A 34 17.12 3.21 11.29
N LYS A 35 18.07 3.89 11.94
CA LYS A 35 19.10 3.25 12.77
C LYS A 35 18.50 2.48 13.96
N ILE A 36 17.43 3.01 14.56
CA ILE A 36 16.72 2.31 15.65
C ILE A 36 16.00 1.09 15.11
N LEU A 37 15.29 1.23 13.99
CA LEU A 37 14.60 0.12 13.33
C LEU A 37 15.58 -1.00 12.98
N ASP A 38 16.74 -0.67 12.41
CA ASP A 38 17.78 -1.63 12.03
C ASP A 38 18.33 -2.41 13.22
N LYS A 39 18.47 -1.74 14.37
CA LYS A 39 18.90 -2.40 15.61
C LYS A 39 17.90 -3.46 16.11
N TYR A 40 16.60 -3.27 15.82
CA TYR A 40 15.52 -4.16 16.27
C TYR A 40 14.78 -4.81 15.10
N ARG A 41 15.45 -4.97 13.96
CA ARG A 41 14.87 -5.43 12.69
C ARG A 41 14.00 -6.67 12.83
N ASP A 42 14.48 -7.68 13.55
CA ASP A 42 13.79 -8.96 13.73
C ASP A 42 12.48 -8.84 14.55
N LEU A 43 12.27 -7.70 15.20
CA LEU A 43 11.08 -7.40 15.99
C LEU A 43 10.17 -6.37 15.31
N VAL A 44 10.55 -5.83 14.16
CA VAL A 44 9.73 -4.86 13.40
C VAL A 44 8.92 -5.60 12.36
N LEU A 45 7.60 -5.68 12.58
CA LEU A 45 6.70 -6.33 11.62
C LEU A 45 6.48 -5.44 10.39
N GLN A 46 6.19 -4.17 10.62
CA GLN A 46 6.04 -3.15 9.57
C GLN A 46 6.23 -1.75 10.15
N VAL A 47 6.48 -0.79 9.27
CA VAL A 47 6.50 0.64 9.59
C VAL A 47 5.17 1.25 9.14
N ARG A 48 4.53 2.02 10.02
CA ARG A 48 3.30 2.75 9.74
C ARG A 48 3.60 4.23 9.58
N VAL A 49 2.69 4.96 8.93
CA VAL A 49 2.85 6.41 8.69
C VAL A 49 1.63 7.18 9.18
N GLY A 50 1.85 8.30 9.86
CA GLY A 50 0.83 9.18 10.41
C GLY A 50 0.49 10.34 9.45
N GLY A 51 -0.16 10.04 8.30
CA GLY A 51 -0.49 11.07 7.31
C GLY A 51 -1.41 12.18 7.84
N THR A 52 -2.33 11.86 8.75
CA THR A 52 -3.22 12.83 9.40
C THR A 52 -2.44 13.73 10.35
N ASP A 53 -1.45 13.16 11.06
CA ASP A 53 -0.58 13.90 11.98
C ASP A 53 0.28 14.89 11.22
N PHE A 54 0.89 14.48 10.10
CA PHE A 54 1.59 15.39 9.21
C PHE A 54 0.69 16.50 8.65
N SER A 55 -0.56 16.18 8.28
CA SER A 55 -1.53 17.17 7.83
C SER A 55 -1.83 18.20 8.92
N SER A 56 -1.94 17.75 10.17
CA SER A 56 -2.21 18.59 11.35
C SER A 56 -1.14 19.64 11.57
N VAL A 57 0.14 19.31 11.35
CA VAL A 57 1.27 20.26 11.48
C VAL A 57 1.08 21.48 10.58
N PHE A 58 0.47 21.32 9.41
CA PHE A 58 0.23 22.38 8.44
C PHE A 58 -1.20 22.95 8.48
N GLY A 59 -2.01 22.52 9.44
CA GLY A 59 -3.40 22.98 9.58
C GLY A 59 -4.29 22.62 8.37
N VAL A 60 -3.98 21.53 7.66
CA VAL A 60 -4.71 21.06 6.49
C VAL A 60 -5.42 19.73 6.75
N ARG A 61 -6.53 19.53 6.05
CA ARG A 61 -7.29 18.29 6.08
C ARG A 61 -7.81 17.99 4.68
N ARG A 62 -7.62 16.75 4.20
CA ARG A 62 -8.21 16.35 2.91
C ARG A 62 -9.74 16.25 3.02
N GLY A 63 -10.42 16.56 1.93
CA GLY A 63 -11.83 16.21 1.73
C GLY A 63 -11.96 14.80 1.17
N VAL A 64 -13.21 14.30 1.11
CA VAL A 64 -13.52 12.93 0.58
C VAL A 64 -13.11 12.75 -0.89
N ASP A 65 -13.04 13.84 -1.64
CA ASP A 65 -12.67 13.84 -3.06
C ASP A 65 -11.16 13.95 -3.33
N TYR A 66 -10.37 14.17 -2.28
CA TYR A 66 -8.92 14.35 -2.38
C TYR A 66 -8.18 13.19 -1.72
N SER A 67 -7.04 12.85 -2.30
CA SER A 67 -6.10 11.91 -1.73
C SER A 67 -5.15 12.58 -0.74
N ILE A 68 -4.61 11.82 0.21
CA ILE A 68 -3.49 12.28 1.04
C ILE A 68 -2.29 12.70 0.18
N TYR A 69 -2.14 12.11 -1.00
CA TYR A 69 -1.09 12.41 -1.97
C TYR A 69 -1.30 13.75 -2.70
N ASP A 70 -2.49 14.35 -2.60
CA ASP A 70 -2.76 15.69 -3.14
C ASP A 70 -2.28 16.80 -2.19
N ILE A 71 -2.02 16.49 -0.92
CA ILE A 71 -1.42 17.40 0.06
C ILE A 71 0.09 17.40 -0.12
N MET A 72 0.64 18.42 -0.77
CA MET A 72 2.03 18.48 -1.21
C MET A 72 3.04 18.19 -0.09
N THR A 73 2.86 18.83 1.08
CA THR A 73 3.77 18.67 2.21
C THR A 73 3.74 17.25 2.79
N VAL A 74 2.56 16.65 2.87
CA VAL A 74 2.42 15.25 3.33
C VAL A 74 2.99 14.27 2.31
N ARG A 75 2.72 14.49 1.01
CA ARG A 75 3.28 13.68 -0.06
C ARG A 75 4.81 13.64 -0.03
N GLU A 76 5.46 14.78 0.25
CA GLU A 76 6.91 14.83 0.42
C GLU A 76 7.38 13.95 1.61
N CYS A 77 6.69 14.02 2.77
CA CYS A 77 7.00 13.16 3.92
C CYS A 77 6.88 11.67 3.56
N LEU A 78 5.78 11.28 2.92
CA LEU A 78 5.55 9.89 2.50
C LEU A 78 6.61 9.41 1.51
N SER A 79 7.01 10.26 0.57
CA SER A 79 8.08 9.96 -0.40
C SER A 79 9.42 9.71 0.29
N ASP A 80 9.78 10.56 1.25
CA ASP A 80 11.05 10.43 1.97
C ASP A 80 11.05 9.21 2.90
N ILE A 81 9.93 8.87 3.53
CA ILE A 81 9.77 7.64 4.33
C ILE A 81 9.97 6.40 3.45
N ILE A 82 9.33 6.33 2.29
CA ILE A 82 9.53 5.23 1.33
C ILE A 82 11.00 5.18 0.88
N ASN A 83 11.58 6.34 0.59
CA ASN A 83 12.98 6.42 0.17
C ASN A 83 13.94 5.87 1.25
N ILE A 84 13.73 6.18 2.52
CA ILE A 84 14.64 5.78 3.60
C ILE A 84 14.36 4.36 4.08
N CYS A 85 13.10 3.96 4.25
CA CYS A 85 12.73 2.69 4.86
C CYS A 85 12.37 1.60 3.85
N GLY A 86 12.03 1.97 2.60
CA GLY A 86 11.55 1.02 1.58
C GLY A 86 12.60 0.55 0.57
N ARG A 87 13.84 1.07 0.64
CA ARG A 87 14.93 0.67 -0.27
C ARG A 87 15.16 -0.83 -0.21
N ASP A 88 15.30 -1.46 -1.37
CA ASP A 88 15.59 -2.90 -1.49
C ASP A 88 14.59 -3.82 -0.77
N ASN A 89 13.35 -3.35 -0.56
CA ASN A 89 12.33 -4.01 0.25
C ASN A 89 12.73 -4.21 1.72
N ASP A 90 13.47 -3.28 2.26
CA ASP A 90 14.05 -3.33 3.58
C ASP A 90 12.99 -3.45 4.68
N TYR A 91 11.99 -2.56 4.67
CA TYR A 91 10.83 -2.64 5.55
C TYR A 91 9.53 -2.67 4.75
N VAL A 92 8.54 -3.38 5.27
CA VAL A 92 7.15 -3.24 4.84
C VAL A 92 6.60 -1.93 5.41
N ILE A 93 6.08 -1.07 4.55
CA ILE A 93 5.52 0.23 4.95
C ILE A 93 4.05 0.23 4.59
N SER A 94 3.18 0.48 5.59
CA SER A 94 1.73 0.60 5.35
C SER A 94 1.31 2.04 5.11
N GLY A 95 0.35 2.23 4.21
CA GLY A 95 -0.23 3.54 3.92
C GLY A 95 -0.95 4.16 5.11
N PRO A 96 -1.19 5.49 5.08
CA PRO A 96 -1.86 6.23 6.14
C PRO A 96 -3.34 5.86 6.27
N VAL A 97 -3.99 6.32 7.35
CA VAL A 97 -5.42 6.11 7.58
C VAL A 97 -6.28 6.82 6.52
N TRP A 98 -7.51 6.33 6.33
CA TRP A 98 -8.59 7.01 5.64
C TRP A 98 -9.69 7.32 6.63
N GLU A 99 -10.10 8.59 6.77
CA GLU A 99 -10.97 9.05 7.85
C GLU A 99 -12.46 8.93 7.53
N TYR A 100 -12.82 8.83 6.27
CA TYR A 100 -14.23 8.80 5.86
C TYR A 100 -14.75 7.38 5.81
N PHE A 101 -15.90 7.15 6.39
CA PHE A 101 -16.59 5.86 6.34
C PHE A 101 -18.08 6.04 6.14
N ARG A 102 -18.66 5.11 5.43
CA ARG A 102 -20.11 4.95 5.29
C ARG A 102 -20.39 3.46 5.14
N ALA A 103 -21.52 3.01 5.68
CA ALA A 103 -21.97 1.65 5.44
C ALA A 103 -22.04 1.40 3.93
N PRO A 104 -21.39 0.34 3.41
CA PRO A 104 -21.47 0.03 2.00
C PRO A 104 -22.93 -0.24 1.65
N LYS A 105 -23.43 0.45 0.61
CA LYS A 105 -24.63 0.05 -0.09
C LYS A 105 -24.30 -1.16 -0.98
N GLU A 106 -25.32 -1.77 -1.58
CA GLU A 106 -25.12 -2.79 -2.61
C GLU A 106 -24.12 -2.28 -3.65
N LEU A 107 -23.22 -3.16 -4.08
CA LEU A 107 -22.27 -2.85 -5.15
C LEU A 107 -23.07 -2.44 -6.39
N MET A 108 -22.60 -1.41 -7.08
CA MET A 108 -23.25 -0.96 -8.33
C MET A 108 -23.12 -1.97 -9.46
N PHE A 109 -22.17 -2.90 -9.36
CA PHE A 109 -21.86 -3.88 -10.40
C PHE A 109 -21.57 -5.25 -9.79
N GLU A 110 -22.06 -6.32 -10.38
CA GLU A 110 -21.63 -7.70 -10.09
C GLU A 110 -20.26 -8.00 -10.71
N GLU A 111 -19.94 -7.39 -11.85
CA GLU A 111 -18.64 -7.42 -12.51
C GLU A 111 -18.35 -6.05 -13.13
N LEU A 112 -17.10 -5.58 -13.04
CA LEU A 112 -16.70 -4.36 -13.73
C LEU A 112 -16.65 -4.65 -15.25
N PRO A 113 -17.35 -3.83 -16.07
CA PRO A 113 -17.28 -4.00 -17.53
C PRO A 113 -15.83 -3.71 -17.99
N HIS A 114 -15.26 -4.54 -18.81
CA HIS A 114 -14.06 -4.49 -19.68
C HIS A 114 -12.86 -3.60 -19.30
N HIS A 115 -12.99 -2.68 -18.34
CA HIS A 115 -11.91 -1.83 -17.82
C HIS A 115 -11.62 -2.22 -16.38
N GLY A 116 -10.35 -2.33 -16.01
CA GLY A 116 -9.96 -2.67 -14.66
C GLY A 116 -10.47 -1.66 -13.62
N ILE A 117 -10.48 -2.07 -12.36
CA ILE A 117 -10.91 -1.21 -11.24
C ILE A 117 -10.15 0.12 -11.18
N GLU A 118 -8.88 0.11 -11.59
CA GLU A 118 -8.03 1.30 -11.65
C GLU A 118 -8.59 2.35 -12.62
N ASP A 119 -9.06 1.94 -13.80
CA ASP A 119 -9.65 2.85 -14.80
C ASP A 119 -10.94 3.51 -14.28
N TYR A 120 -11.81 2.75 -13.59
CA TYR A 120 -13.00 3.29 -12.93
C TYR A 120 -12.67 4.34 -11.89
N LEU A 121 -11.70 4.05 -11.03
CA LEU A 121 -11.30 4.94 -9.95
C LEU A 121 -10.56 6.18 -10.46
N MET A 122 -9.74 6.06 -11.49
CA MET A 122 -9.06 7.18 -12.15
C MET A 122 -10.05 8.12 -12.83
N LYS A 123 -11.11 7.58 -13.45
CA LYS A 123 -12.20 8.35 -14.06
C LYS A 123 -13.25 8.83 -13.04
N ARG A 124 -13.07 8.53 -11.77
CA ARG A 124 -14.02 8.84 -10.68
C ARG A 124 -15.43 8.30 -10.91
N LEU A 125 -15.53 7.16 -11.59
CA LEU A 125 -16.80 6.45 -11.74
C LEU A 125 -17.16 5.76 -10.42
N PRO A 126 -18.44 5.80 -9.99
CA PRO A 126 -18.85 5.22 -8.72
C PRO A 126 -18.80 3.69 -8.76
N ILE A 127 -18.27 3.09 -7.68
CA ILE A 127 -18.21 1.63 -7.49
C ILE A 127 -19.07 1.23 -6.30
N VAL A 128 -18.92 1.90 -5.17
CA VAL A 128 -19.64 1.63 -3.92
C VAL A 128 -20.35 2.90 -3.42
N ASN A 129 -19.60 3.85 -2.93
CA ASN A 129 -20.00 5.21 -2.52
C ASN A 129 -18.76 6.08 -2.39
N ASN A 130 -18.94 7.41 -2.31
CA ASN A 130 -17.83 8.36 -2.31
C ASN A 130 -16.78 8.08 -1.24
N GLU A 131 -17.20 7.67 -0.04
CA GLU A 131 -16.32 7.42 1.09
C GLU A 131 -15.45 6.18 0.86
N ILE A 132 -16.03 5.11 0.33
CA ILE A 132 -15.30 3.89 -0.01
C ILE A 132 -14.50 4.08 -1.30
N ASP A 133 -15.06 4.70 -2.32
CA ASP A 133 -14.37 4.94 -3.59
C ASP A 133 -13.13 5.83 -3.39
N GLY A 134 -13.19 6.78 -2.44
CA GLY A 134 -12.03 7.54 -1.99
C GLY A 134 -10.94 6.66 -1.36
N LEU A 135 -11.33 5.74 -0.48
CA LEU A 135 -10.41 4.74 0.08
C LEU A 135 -9.79 3.88 -1.01
N LEU A 136 -10.59 3.36 -1.94
CA LEU A 136 -10.11 2.50 -3.03
C LEU A 136 -9.05 3.23 -3.89
N ARG A 137 -9.31 4.51 -4.24
CA ARG A 137 -8.34 5.35 -4.97
C ARG A 137 -7.01 5.48 -4.23
N GLU A 138 -7.05 5.72 -2.92
CA GLU A 138 -5.81 5.83 -2.12
C GLU A 138 -5.08 4.49 -2.00
N VAL A 139 -5.77 3.38 -1.84
CA VAL A 139 -5.13 2.05 -1.78
C VAL A 139 -4.40 1.72 -3.08
N ILE A 140 -4.97 2.10 -4.23
CA ILE A 140 -4.28 1.94 -5.52
C ILE A 140 -3.03 2.83 -5.59
N GLN A 141 -3.12 4.09 -5.13
CA GLN A 141 -1.96 4.97 -5.06
C GLN A 141 -0.90 4.46 -4.07
N ASP A 142 -1.31 3.91 -2.93
CA ASP A 142 -0.39 3.26 -1.97
C ASP A 142 0.39 2.16 -2.68
N LYS A 143 -0.31 1.24 -3.34
CA LYS A 143 0.28 0.12 -4.08
C LYS A 143 1.27 0.59 -5.14
N ALA A 144 0.90 1.58 -5.94
CA ALA A 144 1.74 2.17 -6.98
C ALA A 144 2.99 2.85 -6.43
N ASN A 145 2.92 3.43 -5.22
CA ASN A 145 4.03 4.11 -4.55
C ASN A 145 4.84 3.21 -3.61
N GLY A 146 4.56 1.90 -3.56
CA GLY A 146 5.36 0.93 -2.85
C GLY A 146 4.94 0.64 -1.41
N PHE A 147 3.82 1.19 -0.94
CA PHE A 147 3.20 0.78 0.31
C PHE A 147 2.55 -0.61 0.18
N VAL A 148 2.45 -1.33 1.29
CA VAL A 148 1.79 -2.63 1.38
C VAL A 148 0.77 -2.61 2.51
N GLY A 149 -0.50 -2.69 2.17
CA GLY A 149 -1.58 -2.50 3.13
C GLY A 149 -1.76 -1.04 3.52
N ARG A 150 -2.65 -0.81 4.47
CA ARG A 150 -2.99 0.52 4.98
C ARG A 150 -3.40 0.42 6.45
N THR A 151 -3.15 1.46 7.23
CA THR A 151 -3.72 1.56 8.57
C THR A 151 -5.23 1.75 8.47
N VAL A 152 -5.99 0.84 9.07
CA VAL A 152 -7.46 0.83 9.06
C VAL A 152 -7.97 1.24 10.43
N ILE A 153 -8.84 2.26 10.47
CA ILE A 153 -9.47 2.77 11.70
C ILE A 153 -10.97 2.46 11.78
N HIS A 154 -11.56 1.89 10.74
CA HIS A 154 -12.97 1.45 10.74
C HIS A 154 -13.08 0.04 10.13
N PRO A 155 -13.83 -0.89 10.78
CA PRO A 155 -13.93 -2.28 10.32
C PRO A 155 -14.39 -2.44 8.86
N SER A 156 -15.30 -1.57 8.40
CA SER A 156 -15.80 -1.63 7.02
C SER A 156 -14.74 -1.43 5.94
N HIS A 157 -13.55 -0.91 6.29
CA HIS A 157 -12.45 -0.70 5.35
C HIS A 157 -11.62 -1.97 5.10
N VAL A 158 -11.60 -2.90 6.07
CA VAL A 158 -10.69 -4.07 6.07
C VAL A 158 -10.79 -4.86 4.78
N LYS A 159 -12.01 -5.23 4.39
CA LYS A 159 -12.23 -6.06 3.20
C LYS A 159 -11.78 -5.37 1.90
N PHE A 160 -11.99 -4.07 1.78
CA PHE A 160 -11.60 -3.30 0.60
C PHE A 160 -10.09 -3.14 0.48
N VAL A 161 -9.42 -2.85 1.59
CA VAL A 161 -7.95 -2.75 1.63
C VAL A 161 -7.32 -4.09 1.29
N ASN A 162 -7.76 -5.17 1.94
CA ASN A 162 -7.23 -6.51 1.70
C ASN A 162 -7.47 -6.97 0.26
N ALA A 163 -8.68 -6.74 -0.27
CA ALA A 163 -9.00 -7.11 -1.64
C ALA A 163 -8.07 -6.44 -2.65
N LEU A 164 -7.86 -5.11 -2.56
CA LEU A 164 -7.02 -4.38 -3.50
C LEU A 164 -5.51 -4.69 -3.35
N MET A 165 -5.09 -5.28 -2.24
CA MET A 165 -3.72 -5.78 -2.07
C MET A 165 -3.49 -7.14 -2.72
N ALA A 166 -4.55 -7.87 -3.12
CA ALA A 166 -4.41 -9.09 -3.90
C ALA A 166 -3.65 -8.82 -5.21
N VAL A 167 -3.04 -9.86 -5.73
CA VAL A 167 -2.18 -9.80 -6.92
C VAL A 167 -2.91 -10.43 -8.10
N THR A 168 -2.87 -9.81 -9.27
CA THR A 168 -3.41 -10.45 -10.47
C THR A 168 -2.55 -11.63 -10.91
N LYS A 169 -3.16 -12.59 -11.60
CA LYS A 169 -2.45 -13.75 -12.15
C LYS A 169 -1.31 -13.32 -13.06
N GLU A 170 -1.51 -12.29 -13.88
CA GLU A 170 -0.48 -11.74 -14.75
C GLU A 170 0.70 -11.18 -13.96
N GLU A 171 0.45 -10.33 -12.92
CA GLU A 171 1.52 -9.81 -12.05
C GLU A 171 2.28 -10.94 -11.35
N TYR A 172 1.57 -11.98 -10.89
CA TYR A 172 2.17 -13.11 -10.19
C TYR A 172 3.06 -13.94 -11.12
N ASP A 173 2.59 -14.25 -12.34
CA ASP A 173 3.34 -15.01 -13.31
C ASP A 173 4.59 -14.26 -13.78
N ASP A 174 4.48 -12.95 -14.02
CA ASP A 174 5.64 -12.09 -14.31
C ASP A 174 6.66 -12.10 -13.17
N ALA A 175 6.19 -11.98 -11.94
CA ALA A 175 7.07 -12.00 -10.78
C ALA A 175 7.79 -13.34 -10.63
N CYS A 176 7.09 -14.46 -10.80
CA CYS A 176 7.68 -15.80 -10.77
C CYS A 176 8.71 -15.98 -11.89
N GLN A 177 8.41 -15.51 -13.11
CA GLN A 177 9.33 -15.56 -14.25
C GLN A 177 10.59 -14.76 -13.97
N ILE A 178 10.47 -13.53 -13.46
CA ILE A 178 11.61 -12.67 -13.12
C ILE A 178 12.49 -13.34 -12.04
N LEU A 179 11.89 -13.88 -10.98
CA LEU A 179 12.61 -14.50 -9.88
C LEU A 179 13.26 -15.84 -10.27
N GLY A 180 12.68 -16.54 -11.26
CA GLY A 180 13.22 -17.80 -11.78
C GLY A 180 14.28 -17.65 -12.88
N THR A 181 14.55 -16.43 -13.37
CA THR A 181 15.45 -16.17 -14.49
C THR A 181 16.73 -15.50 -14.01
N GLY A 182 17.88 -15.99 -14.47
CA GLY A 182 19.20 -15.55 -14.01
C GLY A 182 19.69 -14.19 -14.55
N GLY A 183 18.95 -13.56 -15.47
CA GLY A 183 19.30 -12.25 -16.06
C GLY A 183 18.76 -12.06 -17.47
N GLY A 184 18.97 -10.86 -18.03
CA GLY A 184 18.48 -10.49 -19.36
C GLY A 184 17.10 -9.87 -19.36
N VAL A 185 16.38 -10.05 -20.46
CA VAL A 185 15.02 -9.52 -20.70
C VAL A 185 14.11 -10.66 -21.15
N VAL A 186 12.91 -10.74 -20.59
CA VAL A 186 11.93 -11.75 -20.93
C VAL A 186 10.59 -11.09 -21.31
N LYS A 187 9.81 -11.75 -22.17
CA LYS A 187 8.48 -11.27 -22.53
C LYS A 187 7.53 -11.55 -21.36
N GLY A 188 6.77 -10.54 -20.94
CA GLY A 188 5.78 -10.67 -19.87
C GLY A 188 4.67 -11.66 -20.19
N ALA A 189 4.02 -12.21 -19.16
CA ALA A 189 2.97 -13.22 -19.26
C ALA A 189 1.80 -12.78 -20.16
N GLY A 190 1.38 -11.52 -20.06
CA GLY A 190 0.33 -10.94 -20.92
C GLY A 190 0.78 -10.63 -22.36
N GLY A 191 2.08 -10.79 -22.67
CA GLY A 191 2.62 -10.57 -24.01
C GLY A 191 2.69 -9.12 -24.48
N ASN A 192 2.35 -8.17 -23.64
CA ASN A 192 2.23 -6.73 -23.89
C ASN A 192 3.38 -5.88 -23.31
N LYS A 193 4.34 -6.49 -22.64
CA LYS A 193 5.48 -5.83 -21.98
C LYS A 193 6.72 -6.70 -21.97
N MET A 194 7.86 -6.05 -21.75
CA MET A 194 9.16 -6.70 -21.58
C MET A 194 9.60 -6.53 -20.12
N ASN A 195 9.98 -7.63 -19.50
CA ASN A 195 10.47 -7.67 -18.12
C ASN A 195 12.00 -7.74 -18.11
N GLU A 196 12.64 -6.67 -17.68
CA GLU A 196 14.08 -6.66 -17.40
C GLU A 196 14.34 -7.28 -16.03
N ILE A 197 15.15 -8.33 -15.96
CA ILE A 197 15.29 -9.12 -14.73
C ILE A 197 15.87 -8.28 -13.59
N LYS A 198 17.02 -7.62 -13.81
CA LYS A 198 17.69 -6.85 -12.76
C LYS A 198 16.84 -5.71 -12.18
N PRO A 199 16.31 -4.75 -12.98
CA PRO A 199 15.51 -3.65 -12.46
C PRO A 199 14.22 -4.10 -11.79
N HIS A 200 13.62 -5.20 -12.25
CA HIS A 200 12.32 -5.66 -11.75
C HIS A 200 12.42 -6.68 -10.59
N THR A 201 13.63 -7.12 -10.19
CA THR A 201 13.80 -8.12 -9.13
C THR A 201 13.14 -7.69 -7.79
N ASN A 202 13.31 -6.44 -7.38
CA ASN A 202 12.73 -5.95 -6.12
C ASN A 202 11.20 -5.83 -6.20
N TRP A 203 10.68 -5.43 -7.35
CA TRP A 203 9.25 -5.47 -7.63
C TRP A 203 8.70 -6.90 -7.57
N ALA A 204 9.35 -7.84 -8.23
CA ALA A 204 8.93 -9.24 -8.26
C ALA A 204 8.90 -9.88 -6.86
N LYS A 205 9.90 -9.60 -6.02
CA LYS A 205 9.90 -10.03 -4.61
C LYS A 205 8.70 -9.46 -3.83
N LYS A 206 8.40 -8.19 -4.03
CA LYS A 206 7.26 -7.51 -3.37
C LYS A 206 5.93 -8.10 -3.82
N VAL A 207 5.75 -8.32 -5.12
CA VAL A 207 4.55 -8.97 -5.70
C VAL A 207 4.39 -10.40 -5.17
N TYR A 208 5.45 -11.20 -5.18
CA TYR A 208 5.43 -12.57 -4.68
C TYR A 208 5.03 -12.64 -3.19
N ASN A 209 5.61 -11.79 -2.36
CA ASN A 209 5.26 -11.72 -0.94
C ASN A 209 3.81 -11.24 -0.74
N ARG A 210 3.35 -10.27 -1.53
CA ARG A 210 1.98 -9.78 -1.50
C ARG A 210 0.98 -10.88 -1.91
N ALA A 211 1.30 -11.68 -2.94
CA ALA A 211 0.50 -12.82 -3.36
C ALA A 211 0.32 -13.86 -2.24
N ARG A 212 1.36 -14.10 -1.45
CA ARG A 212 1.29 -15.01 -0.29
C ARG A 212 0.43 -14.47 0.85
N ALA A 213 0.40 -13.15 1.04
CA ALA A 213 -0.35 -12.51 2.13
C ALA A 213 -1.84 -12.26 1.76
N PHE A 214 -2.11 -11.87 0.50
CA PHE A 214 -3.42 -11.39 0.06
C PHE A 214 -4.05 -12.23 -1.07
N SER A 215 -3.41 -13.32 -1.45
CA SER A 215 -3.84 -14.22 -2.53
C SER A 215 -3.63 -13.67 -3.95
N VAL A 216 -3.92 -14.53 -4.92
CA VAL A 216 -3.87 -14.23 -6.35
C VAL A 216 -5.29 -14.30 -6.91
N ILE A 217 -5.65 -13.31 -7.71
CA ILE A 217 -6.93 -13.23 -8.43
C ILE A 217 -6.70 -13.37 -9.94
N GLU A 218 -7.72 -13.80 -10.67
CA GLU A 218 -7.62 -14.06 -12.11
C GLU A 218 -7.25 -12.79 -12.90
N ASN A 219 -7.96 -11.70 -12.63
CA ASN A 219 -7.76 -10.41 -13.29
C ASN A 219 -8.33 -9.27 -12.44
N GLU A 220 -8.13 -8.01 -12.87
CA GLU A 220 -8.61 -6.83 -12.16
C GLU A 220 -10.14 -6.77 -11.99
N GLY A 221 -10.92 -7.35 -12.89
CA GLY A 221 -12.39 -7.41 -12.76
C GLY A 221 -12.83 -8.24 -11.54
N ALA A 222 -11.99 -9.18 -11.10
CA ALA A 222 -12.30 -10.01 -9.96
C ALA A 222 -12.22 -9.30 -8.60
N PHE A 223 -11.61 -8.11 -8.50
CA PHE A 223 -11.55 -7.34 -7.25
C PHE A 223 -12.94 -7.07 -6.68
N VAL A 224 -13.93 -6.77 -7.52
CA VAL A 224 -15.30 -6.48 -7.08
C VAL A 224 -15.95 -7.69 -6.41
N LYS A 225 -15.65 -8.90 -6.87
CA LYS A 225 -16.13 -10.14 -6.23
C LYS A 225 -15.63 -10.27 -4.80
N LEU A 226 -14.41 -9.82 -4.52
CA LEU A 226 -13.85 -9.81 -3.17
C LEU A 226 -14.54 -8.80 -2.24
N PHE A 227 -15.11 -7.71 -2.78
CA PHE A 227 -15.88 -6.75 -2.00
C PHE A 227 -17.24 -7.33 -1.53
N ALA A 228 -17.80 -8.25 -2.30
CA ALA A 228 -19.11 -8.86 -2.04
C ALA A 228 -19.04 -10.02 -1.02
N VAL A 229 -17.86 -10.56 -0.72
CA VAL A 229 -17.72 -11.64 0.26
C VAL A 229 -18.11 -11.10 1.63
N ASN A 230 -19.27 -11.54 2.11
CA ASN A 230 -19.71 -11.29 3.49
C ASN A 230 -18.96 -12.26 4.41
N GLU A 231 -18.45 -11.73 5.51
CA GLU A 231 -17.90 -12.50 6.63
C GLU A 231 -18.94 -13.43 7.25
#